data_5036905b6b07d1c6524f3fc547aeaf2c
#
_entry.id   5036905b6b07d1c6524f3fc547aeaf2c
#
_cell.length_a   1.000
_cell.length_b   1.000
_cell.length_c   1.000
_cell.angle_alpha   90.00
_cell.angle_beta   90.00
_cell.angle_gamma   90.00
#
_symmetry.space_group_name_H-M   'P 1'
#
loop_
_entity.id
_entity.type
_entity.pdbx_description
1 polymer ?
#
loop_
_entity_poly.entity_id
_entity_poly.type
_entity_poly.pdbx_seq_one_letter_code
_entity_poly.pdbx_strand_id
1 'polypeptide(L)'
;MMKTEITADEVVSLLHALGYRAMCEIDGTDVVVNSASQGFSWQVTVCDANENQASDFLMFCHLRGVNPVLFPIGRICNEFNRQAPHGVATYILLENEEMPEEAIINLEFAVSLHGGVSADWVSSQITSWDFTLGMFDQKVRECEEPAATDESF
;
A
#
# COMPACT_ATOMS: atom_id res chain seq x y z
N MET A 1 -8.00 25.85 -6.50
CA MET A 1 -8.48 25.84 -5.10
C MET A 1 -7.67 24.82 -4.30
N MET A 2 -7.19 25.24 -3.15
CA MET A 2 -6.37 24.36 -2.28
C MET A 2 -7.26 23.51 -1.38
N LYS A 3 -6.95 22.22 -1.29
CA LYS A 3 -7.61 21.30 -0.38
C LYS A 3 -6.81 21.19 0.89
N THR A 4 -7.48 21.32 2.03
CA THR A 4 -6.89 21.06 3.36
C THR A 4 -7.49 19.84 4.03
N GLU A 5 -8.58 19.33 3.47
CA GLU A 5 -9.30 18.15 3.96
C GLU A 5 -9.87 17.37 2.78
N ILE A 6 -10.11 16.09 2.99
CA ILE A 6 -10.65 15.20 1.96
C ILE A 6 -11.68 14.27 2.57
N THR A 7 -12.73 13.96 1.80
CA THR A 7 -13.75 12.97 2.18
C THR A 7 -13.48 11.64 1.49
N ALA A 8 -14.07 10.57 2.02
CA ALA A 8 -13.99 9.26 1.38
C ALA A 8 -14.61 9.29 -0.04
N ASP A 9 -15.70 10.01 -0.23
CA ASP A 9 -16.33 10.15 -1.55
C ASP A 9 -15.42 10.86 -2.54
N GLU A 10 -14.65 11.84 -2.09
CA GLU A 10 -13.65 12.52 -2.93
C GLU A 10 -12.53 11.57 -3.32
N VAL A 11 -12.07 10.72 -2.38
CA VAL A 11 -11.07 9.69 -2.68
C VAL A 11 -11.60 8.72 -3.74
N VAL A 12 -12.84 8.24 -3.58
CA VAL A 12 -13.48 7.36 -4.58
C VAL A 12 -13.52 8.02 -5.95
N SER A 13 -13.92 9.29 -6.01
CA SER A 13 -14.00 10.04 -7.27
C SER A 13 -12.62 10.20 -7.93
N LEU A 14 -11.59 10.49 -7.15
CA LEU A 14 -10.22 10.60 -7.66
C LEU A 14 -9.72 9.27 -8.20
N LEU A 15 -9.99 8.17 -7.50
CA LEU A 15 -9.60 6.84 -7.96
C LEU A 15 -10.31 6.47 -9.26
N HIS A 16 -11.61 6.71 -9.35
CA HIS A 16 -12.35 6.45 -10.59
C HIS A 16 -11.81 7.29 -11.75
N ALA A 17 -11.50 8.56 -11.50
CA ALA A 17 -10.95 9.45 -12.53
C ALA A 17 -9.60 8.96 -13.05
N LEU A 18 -8.81 8.28 -12.20
CA LEU A 18 -7.53 7.69 -12.58
C LEU A 18 -7.66 6.29 -13.18
N GLY A 19 -8.87 5.75 -13.26
CA GLY A 19 -9.12 4.44 -13.87
C GLY A 19 -9.10 3.27 -12.89
N TYR A 20 -9.02 3.52 -11.58
CA TYR A 20 -9.04 2.46 -10.56
C TYR A 20 -10.45 2.14 -10.13
N ARG A 21 -10.67 0.91 -9.68
CA ARG A 21 -11.89 0.55 -8.95
C ARG A 21 -11.81 1.15 -7.56
N ALA A 22 -12.93 1.55 -7.02
CA ALA A 22 -12.98 2.09 -5.67
C ALA A 22 -14.34 1.82 -5.04
N MET A 23 -14.32 1.34 -3.79
CA MET A 23 -15.53 1.08 -3.01
C MET A 23 -15.29 1.52 -1.57
N CYS A 24 -16.17 2.40 -1.10
CA CYS A 24 -16.12 2.88 0.28
C CYS A 24 -16.85 1.90 1.20
N GLU A 25 -16.26 1.62 2.36
CA GLU A 25 -16.88 0.81 3.41
C GLU A 25 -16.44 1.28 4.80
N ILE A 26 -17.14 0.78 5.82
CA ILE A 26 -16.74 0.99 7.21
C ILE A 26 -16.07 -0.31 7.69
N ASP A 27 -14.81 -0.18 8.12
CA ASP A 27 -14.02 -1.28 8.66
C ASP A 27 -13.71 -0.98 10.13
N GLY A 28 -14.46 -1.63 11.03
CA GLY A 28 -14.38 -1.31 12.45
C GLY A 28 -14.84 0.11 12.73
N THR A 29 -13.94 0.98 13.16
CA THR A 29 -14.22 2.40 13.43
C THR A 29 -13.77 3.33 12.31
N ASP A 30 -13.17 2.78 11.26
CA ASP A 30 -12.58 3.56 10.17
C ASP A 30 -13.46 3.55 8.91
N VAL A 31 -13.45 4.67 8.19
CA VAL A 31 -13.98 4.74 6.84
C VAL A 31 -12.83 4.49 5.88
N VAL A 32 -12.95 3.45 5.08
CA VAL A 32 -11.90 3.03 4.15
C VAL A 32 -12.44 2.96 2.73
N VAL A 33 -11.52 3.13 1.77
CA VAL A 33 -11.80 2.93 0.36
C VAL A 33 -10.95 1.76 -0.12
N ASN A 34 -11.59 0.74 -0.65
CA ASN A 34 -10.91 -0.44 -1.19
C ASN A 34 -10.63 -0.24 -2.67
N SER A 35 -9.44 -0.63 -3.10
CA SER A 35 -9.02 -0.59 -4.49
C SER A 35 -8.07 -1.75 -4.79
N ALA A 36 -7.58 -1.81 -6.00
CA ALA A 36 -6.59 -2.81 -6.40
C ALA A 36 -5.83 -2.33 -7.63
N SER A 37 -4.54 -2.64 -7.69
CA SER A 37 -3.69 -2.40 -8.85
C SER A 37 -2.40 -3.19 -8.73
N GLN A 38 -1.70 -3.39 -9.84
CA GLN A 38 -0.42 -4.10 -9.86
C GLN A 38 -0.49 -5.52 -9.25
N GLY A 39 -1.67 -6.15 -9.25
CA GLY A 39 -1.87 -7.46 -8.64
C GLY A 39 -2.09 -7.44 -7.14
N PHE A 40 -2.18 -6.28 -6.53
CA PHE A 40 -2.40 -6.12 -5.09
C PHE A 40 -3.77 -5.51 -4.81
N SER A 41 -4.44 -6.03 -3.76
CA SER A 41 -5.58 -5.35 -3.15
C SER A 41 -5.05 -4.40 -2.08
N TRP A 42 -5.55 -3.18 -2.05
CA TRP A 42 -5.11 -2.16 -1.11
C TRP A 42 -6.25 -1.28 -0.64
N GLN A 43 -6.02 -0.57 0.42
CA GLN A 43 -7.01 0.29 1.06
C GLN A 43 -6.48 1.68 1.29
N VAL A 44 -7.40 2.63 1.32
CA VAL A 44 -7.12 3.99 1.78
C VAL A 44 -7.92 4.20 3.06
N THR A 45 -7.26 4.41 4.19
CA THR A 45 -7.90 4.81 5.42
C THR A 45 -8.03 6.33 5.42
N VAL A 46 -9.26 6.82 5.40
CA VAL A 46 -9.53 8.25 5.24
C VAL A 46 -9.79 8.92 6.59
N CYS A 47 -10.76 8.42 7.35
CA CYS A 47 -11.17 9.05 8.60
C CYS A 47 -11.90 8.04 9.50
N ASP A 48 -12.16 8.42 10.75
CA ASP A 48 -13.06 7.69 11.63
C ASP A 48 -14.50 7.71 11.11
N ALA A 49 -15.27 6.69 11.44
CA ALA A 49 -16.69 6.60 11.06
C ALA A 49 -17.54 7.76 11.60
N ASN A 50 -17.07 8.44 12.65
CA ASN A 50 -17.74 9.60 13.25
C ASN A 50 -17.33 10.93 12.60
N GLU A 51 -16.36 10.91 11.68
CA GLU A 51 -15.87 12.08 10.97
C GLU A 51 -16.27 12.03 9.50
N ASN A 52 -16.41 13.19 8.88
CA ASN A 52 -16.80 13.28 7.47
C ASN A 52 -15.60 13.53 6.55
N GLN A 53 -14.51 14.01 7.10
CA GLN A 53 -13.32 14.41 6.32
C GLN A 53 -12.07 14.33 7.15
N ALA A 54 -10.93 14.28 6.48
CA ALA A 54 -9.63 14.16 7.11
C ALA A 54 -8.62 15.10 6.47
N SER A 55 -7.63 15.52 7.27
CA SER A 55 -6.51 16.33 6.79
C SER A 55 -5.34 15.47 6.30
N ASP A 56 -5.44 14.17 6.43
CA ASP A 56 -4.47 13.20 5.93
C ASP A 56 -5.18 11.88 5.65
N PHE A 57 -4.53 11.02 4.87
CA PHE A 57 -5.01 9.67 4.63
C PHE A 57 -3.82 8.72 4.44
N LEU A 58 -4.08 7.44 4.65
CA LEU A 58 -3.07 6.39 4.56
C LEU A 58 -3.48 5.37 3.51
N MET A 59 -2.63 5.15 2.52
CA MET A 59 -2.76 4.03 1.60
C MET A 59 -1.93 2.87 2.12
N PHE A 60 -2.50 1.68 2.16
CA PHE A 60 -1.76 0.52 2.63
C PHE A 60 -2.19 -0.77 1.95
N CYS A 61 -1.27 -1.73 1.97
CA CYS A 61 -1.43 -3.05 1.41
C CYS A 61 -0.85 -4.08 2.37
N HIS A 62 -1.53 -5.19 2.57
CA HIS A 62 -1.06 -6.31 3.39
C HIS A 62 -0.84 -7.53 2.52
N LEU A 63 0.35 -8.09 2.59
CA LEU A 63 0.68 -9.38 1.97
C LEU A 63 0.80 -10.42 3.07
N ARG A 64 -0.10 -11.38 3.08
CA ARG A 64 -0.13 -12.47 4.07
C ARG A 64 0.37 -13.77 3.47
N GLY A 65 0.72 -14.72 4.36
CA GLY A 65 1.11 -16.05 3.95
C GLY A 65 2.51 -16.13 3.34
N VAL A 66 3.35 -15.14 3.56
CA VAL A 66 4.73 -15.16 3.09
C VAL A 66 5.56 -16.03 4.03
N ASN A 67 6.31 -16.98 3.47
CA ASN A 67 7.18 -17.85 4.24
C ASN A 67 8.57 -17.21 4.38
N PRO A 68 8.97 -16.74 5.58
CA PRO A 68 10.24 -16.04 5.75
C PRO A 68 11.47 -16.94 5.59
N VAL A 69 11.31 -18.26 5.65
CA VAL A 69 12.40 -19.20 5.42
C VAL A 69 12.77 -19.29 3.94
N LEU A 70 11.75 -19.29 3.07
CA LEU A 70 11.92 -19.39 1.62
C LEU A 70 12.10 -18.04 0.94
N PHE A 71 11.74 -16.97 1.63
CA PHE A 71 11.65 -15.62 1.07
C PHE A 71 12.42 -14.65 1.95
N PRO A 72 13.51 -14.04 1.47
CA PRO A 72 14.36 -13.18 2.30
C PRO A 72 13.69 -11.83 2.60
N ILE A 73 12.66 -11.87 3.43
CA ILE A 73 11.70 -10.79 3.67
C ILE A 73 12.36 -9.52 4.20
N GLY A 74 13.27 -9.65 5.16
CA GLY A 74 13.96 -8.51 5.75
C GLY A 74 14.83 -7.78 4.72
N ARG A 75 15.52 -8.54 3.89
CA ARG A 75 16.36 -7.97 2.83
C ARG A 75 15.49 -7.25 1.79
N ILE A 76 14.38 -7.85 1.38
CA ILE A 76 13.47 -7.27 0.40
C ILE A 76 12.91 -5.95 0.91
N CYS A 77 12.40 -5.93 2.14
CA CYS A 77 11.85 -4.71 2.73
C CYS A 77 12.92 -3.62 2.87
N ASN A 78 14.12 -3.98 3.32
CA ASN A 78 15.22 -3.03 3.46
C ASN A 78 15.66 -2.43 2.12
N GLU A 79 15.82 -3.27 1.10
CA GLU A 79 16.19 -2.81 -0.24
C GLU A 79 15.11 -1.94 -0.86
N PHE A 80 13.85 -2.35 -0.69
CA PHE A 80 12.72 -1.57 -1.17
C PHE A 80 12.68 -0.19 -0.51
N ASN A 81 12.78 -0.12 0.83
CA ASN A 81 12.74 1.14 1.57
C ASN A 81 13.89 2.09 1.19
N ARG A 82 15.04 1.53 0.84
CA ARG A 82 16.19 2.32 0.41
C ARG A 82 15.99 2.91 -0.99
N GLN A 83 15.32 2.21 -1.87
CA GLN A 83 15.17 2.58 -3.29
C GLN A 83 13.88 3.34 -3.59
N ALA A 84 12.81 3.05 -2.85
CA ALA A 84 11.52 3.67 -3.09
C ALA A 84 11.54 5.16 -2.68
N PRO A 85 11.11 6.07 -3.55
CA PRO A 85 11.04 7.48 -3.19
C PRO A 85 9.94 7.76 -2.16
N HIS A 86 8.94 6.92 -2.09
CA HIS A 86 7.79 7.04 -1.20
C HIS A 86 7.39 5.66 -0.68
N GLY A 87 6.68 5.67 0.44
CA GLY A 87 6.18 4.44 1.02
C GLY A 87 7.20 3.75 1.91
N VAL A 88 6.69 2.91 2.78
CA VAL A 88 7.47 2.13 3.74
C VAL A 88 6.98 0.70 3.72
N ALA A 89 7.90 -0.24 3.60
CA ALA A 89 7.63 -1.66 3.76
C ALA A 89 8.09 -2.12 5.14
N THR A 90 7.17 -2.70 5.90
CA THR A 90 7.47 -3.34 7.18
C THR A 90 6.98 -4.77 7.16
N TYR A 91 7.50 -5.59 8.05
CA TYR A 91 7.02 -6.96 8.14
C TYR A 91 6.87 -7.39 9.60
N ILE A 92 5.94 -8.31 9.81
CA ILE A 92 5.69 -8.92 11.11
C ILE A 92 5.79 -10.43 10.93
N LEU A 93 6.61 -11.07 11.77
CA LEU A 93 6.69 -12.52 11.83
C LEU A 93 5.61 -13.00 12.79
N LEU A 94 4.74 -13.88 12.32
CA LEU A 94 3.69 -14.47 13.14
C LEU A 94 4.21 -15.76 13.77
N GLU A 95 4.25 -15.79 15.09
CA GLU A 95 4.51 -17.01 15.83
C GLU A 95 3.17 -17.71 16.06
N ASN A 96 2.87 -18.65 15.20
CA ASN A 96 1.63 -19.45 15.26
C ASN A 96 2.04 -20.91 15.26
N GLU A 97 1.48 -21.70 16.18
CA GLU A 97 1.77 -23.13 16.25
C GLU A 97 1.38 -23.88 14.98
N GLU A 98 0.35 -23.41 14.27
CA GLU A 98 -0.09 -24.00 13.01
C GLU A 98 0.74 -23.56 11.81
N MET A 99 1.22 -22.31 11.81
CA MET A 99 2.00 -21.71 10.73
C MET A 99 3.15 -20.89 11.30
N PRO A 100 4.16 -21.53 11.91
CA PRO A 100 5.24 -20.80 12.59
C PRO A 100 6.13 -19.98 11.66
N GLU A 101 6.03 -20.19 10.36
CA GLU A 101 6.85 -19.55 9.34
C GLU A 101 6.04 -18.56 8.49
N GLU A 102 4.87 -18.14 8.97
CA GLU A 102 4.08 -17.12 8.27
C GLU A 102 4.53 -15.71 8.66
N ALA A 103 4.57 -14.83 7.67
CA ALA A 103 4.83 -13.42 7.88
C ALA A 103 3.80 -12.56 7.15
N ILE A 104 3.62 -11.34 7.64
CA ILE A 104 2.81 -10.32 6.98
C ILE A 104 3.75 -9.18 6.58
N ILE A 105 3.69 -8.78 5.32
CA ILE A 105 4.36 -7.56 4.85
C ILE A 105 3.33 -6.46 4.73
N ASN A 106 3.61 -5.30 5.31
CA ASN A 106 2.79 -4.11 5.19
C ASN A 106 3.51 -3.10 4.30
N LEU A 107 2.80 -2.59 3.29
CA LEU A 107 3.25 -1.43 2.52
C LEU A 107 2.36 -0.26 2.89
N GLU A 108 2.96 0.87 3.23
CA GLU A 108 2.24 2.05 3.69
C GLU A 108 2.73 3.31 2.98
N PHE A 109 1.81 4.22 2.71
CA PHE A 109 2.10 5.52 2.09
C PHE A 109 1.14 6.55 2.68
N ALA A 110 1.65 7.44 3.50
CA ALA A 110 0.86 8.49 4.14
C ALA A 110 0.87 9.77 3.32
N VAL A 111 -0.30 10.40 3.19
CA VAL A 111 -0.47 11.66 2.46
C VAL A 111 -1.06 12.69 3.40
N SER A 112 -0.42 13.84 3.52
CA SER A 112 -0.88 14.97 4.33
C SER A 112 -1.33 16.12 3.43
N LEU A 113 -2.50 16.70 3.77
CA LEU A 113 -3.04 17.86 3.10
C LEU A 113 -2.76 19.16 3.88
N HIS A 114 -1.97 19.09 4.95
CA HIS A 114 -1.62 20.25 5.77
C HIS A 114 -0.94 21.33 4.92
N GLY A 115 -1.35 22.57 5.15
CA GLY A 115 -0.86 23.70 4.38
C GLY A 115 -1.60 23.94 3.07
N GLY A 116 -2.49 23.04 2.72
CA GLY A 116 -3.28 23.12 1.49
C GLY A 116 -2.55 22.55 0.28
N VAL A 117 -3.23 21.71 -0.48
CA VAL A 117 -2.71 21.05 -1.69
C VAL A 117 -3.75 21.11 -2.80
N SER A 118 -3.31 20.99 -4.05
CA SER A 118 -4.24 20.90 -5.17
C SER A 118 -4.79 19.49 -5.33
N ALA A 119 -5.94 19.37 -5.99
CA ALA A 119 -6.50 18.08 -6.35
C ALA A 119 -5.54 17.27 -7.24
N ASP A 120 -4.87 17.97 -8.16
CA ASP A 120 -3.87 17.35 -9.05
C ASP A 120 -2.70 16.76 -8.26
N TRP A 121 -2.28 17.44 -7.20
CA TRP A 121 -1.21 16.93 -6.34
C TRP A 121 -1.67 15.65 -5.63
N VAL A 122 -2.91 15.60 -5.11
CA VAL A 122 -3.46 14.39 -4.48
C VAL A 122 -3.48 13.23 -5.49
N SER A 123 -3.94 13.49 -6.70
CA SER A 123 -3.93 12.48 -7.77
C SER A 123 -2.52 11.97 -8.07
N SER A 124 -1.52 12.85 -8.05
CA SER A 124 -0.13 12.47 -8.26
C SER A 124 0.39 11.56 -7.13
N GLN A 125 -0.07 11.76 -5.90
CA GLN A 125 0.30 10.89 -4.79
C GLN A 125 -0.28 9.48 -4.95
N ILE A 126 -1.52 9.39 -5.44
CA ILE A 126 -2.14 8.09 -5.73
C ILE A 126 -1.39 7.37 -6.85
N THR A 127 -1.00 8.10 -7.90
CA THR A 127 -0.19 7.54 -9.00
C THR A 127 1.18 7.07 -8.48
N SER A 128 1.79 7.81 -7.57
CA SER A 128 3.05 7.40 -6.93
C SER A 128 2.89 6.13 -6.09
N TRP A 129 1.76 5.97 -5.43
CA TRP A 129 1.44 4.73 -4.71
C TRP A 129 1.36 3.53 -5.66
N ASP A 130 0.67 3.69 -6.78
CA ASP A 130 0.56 2.64 -7.80
C ASP A 130 1.95 2.24 -8.32
N PHE A 131 2.78 3.21 -8.63
CA PHE A 131 4.17 2.99 -9.03
C PHE A 131 4.96 2.25 -7.94
N THR A 132 4.78 2.64 -6.68
CA THR A 132 5.41 2.01 -5.53
C THR A 132 5.03 0.53 -5.40
N LEU A 133 3.76 0.20 -5.61
CA LEU A 133 3.31 -1.20 -5.63
C LEU A 133 4.00 -1.99 -6.75
N GLY A 134 4.12 -1.40 -7.93
CA GLY A 134 4.82 -2.03 -9.06
C GLY A 134 6.30 -2.28 -8.76
N MET A 135 6.97 -1.35 -8.11
CA MET A 135 8.37 -1.53 -7.66
C MET A 135 8.50 -2.67 -6.67
N PHE A 136 7.58 -2.76 -5.72
CA PHE A 136 7.59 -3.84 -4.73
C PHE A 136 7.35 -5.19 -5.40
N ASP A 137 6.38 -5.27 -6.30
CA ASP A 137 6.11 -6.50 -7.06
C ASP A 137 7.35 -6.96 -7.82
N GLN A 138 8.08 -6.04 -8.45
CA GLN A 138 9.31 -6.35 -9.14
C GLN A 138 10.38 -6.92 -8.21
N LYS A 139 10.52 -6.35 -7.01
CA LYS A 139 11.46 -6.86 -6.00
C LYS A 139 11.13 -8.27 -5.57
N VAL A 140 9.85 -8.55 -5.36
CA VAL A 140 9.37 -9.90 -5.02
C VAL A 140 9.72 -10.88 -6.12
N ARG A 141 9.45 -10.53 -7.37
CA ARG A 141 9.75 -11.40 -8.53
C ARG A 141 11.23 -11.66 -8.70
N GLU A 142 12.07 -10.66 -8.51
CA GLU A 142 13.52 -10.81 -8.57
C GLU A 142 14.04 -11.84 -7.55
N CYS A 143 13.38 -11.93 -6.39
CA CYS A 143 13.75 -12.87 -5.36
C CYS A 143 13.18 -14.27 -5.56
N GLU A 144 12.09 -14.39 -6.30
CA GLU A 144 11.48 -15.68 -6.62
C GLU A 144 12.19 -16.40 -7.78
N GLU A 145 12.81 -15.63 -8.70
CA GLU A 145 13.43 -16.14 -9.91
C GLU A 145 14.92 -16.55 -9.81
N PRO A 146 15.70 -16.19 -8.77
CA PRO A 146 17.15 -16.50 -8.74
C PRO A 146 17.46 -17.98 -8.84
N ALA A 147 16.60 -18.86 -8.33
CA ALA A 147 16.78 -20.29 -8.39
C ALA A 147 16.75 -20.81 -9.82
N ALA A 148 15.85 -20.27 -10.64
CA ALA A 148 15.77 -20.65 -12.05
C ALA A 148 16.98 -20.18 -12.84
N THR A 149 17.56 -19.05 -12.49
CA THR A 149 18.79 -18.54 -13.11
C THR A 149 19.99 -19.41 -12.78
N ASP A 150 20.09 -19.90 -11.54
CA ASP A 150 21.19 -20.75 -11.10
C ASP A 150 21.17 -22.10 -11.79
N GLU A 151 20.00 -22.61 -12.18
CA GLU A 151 19.87 -23.88 -12.88
C GLU A 151 20.36 -23.84 -14.33
N SER A 152 20.53 -22.65 -14.87
CA SER A 152 20.97 -22.49 -16.26
C SER A 152 22.45 -22.77 -16.47
N PHE A 153 23.16 -23.06 -15.44
CA PHE A 153 24.58 -23.49 -15.49
C PHE A 153 24.74 -25.01 -15.61
#